data_c731e58dd92ad809846aab7918dc711e
#
_entry.id   c731e58dd92ad809846aab7918dc711e
#
_cell.length_a   1.000
_cell.length_b   1.000
_cell.length_c   1.000
_cell.angle_alpha   90.00
_cell.angle_beta   90.00
_cell.angle_gamma   90.00
#
_symmetry.space_group_name_H-M   'P 1'
#
loop_
_entity.id
_entity.type
_entity.pdbx_description
1 polymer ?
#
loop_
_entity_poly.entity_id
_entity_poly.type
_entity_poly.pdbx_seq_one_letter_code
_entity_poly.pdbx_strand_id
1 'polypeptide(L)'
;MESLNLKNNRLLPSTLRMVAWEVTRSCNLACAHCRASSVCGPYVGELDTTACLRLLDEIAAFSQPVIILTGGEPVLRPDIWEIAAYGDRKGLRMVMATNGTLVTEDIAKKMLAAGIRRVSVSIDGPDAESHDRFRRVTGAFAGALAGIEAMQRAGMEFQINTTITRDNLNYIREIHELALKIGGAAHHIFLLVPTGRARELAEQEISAEQYEQTLKWFYERSLTCPIQLKATCAPHYYRIFHQRHGGLNREAAGKPPPHQEAGKAMTSTVADEIPPIPPLAKGEKVATGATGHPLNAMTRGCLGGVSFCFISHTGQVQPCGYLELDCGQIKKTGFQDVWNQSPIFQDLRDLSLYKGKCGECEFIRVCGGCRARAYEKTGDYLAEEPYCLYQPQRKPK
;
A
#
# COMPACT_ATOMS: atom_id res chain seq x y z
N MET A 1 32.59 21.93 12.54
CA MET A 1 32.51 21.17 11.27
C MET A 1 32.51 19.70 11.64
N GLU A 2 31.37 19.18 12.07
CA GLU A 2 31.18 17.75 12.31
C GLU A 2 30.61 17.12 11.05
N SER A 3 31.45 16.41 10.32
CA SER A 3 30.99 15.48 9.27
C SER A 3 30.21 14.37 9.94
N LEU A 4 28.89 14.49 9.95
CA LEU A 4 27.96 13.47 10.42
C LEU A 4 28.28 12.14 9.72
N ASN A 5 28.83 11.23 10.50
CA ASN A 5 29.22 9.89 10.11
C ASN A 5 27.97 9.04 9.87
N LEU A 6 27.27 9.28 8.74
CA LEU A 6 26.01 8.61 8.34
C LEU A 6 26.14 7.10 8.15
N LYS A 7 27.37 6.56 8.20
CA LYS A 7 27.65 5.14 7.96
C LYS A 7 27.35 4.21 9.15
N ASN A 8 27.23 4.74 10.37
CA ASN A 8 27.06 3.92 11.59
C ASN A 8 25.71 4.10 12.31
N ASN A 9 24.85 4.99 11.89
CA ASN A 9 23.55 5.14 12.54
C ASN A 9 22.57 4.07 12.04
N ARG A 10 22.30 3.04 12.85
CA ARG A 10 21.35 1.95 12.56
C ARG A 10 19.90 2.33 12.82
N LEU A 11 19.64 3.48 13.43
CA LEU A 11 18.29 3.97 13.67
C LEU A 11 17.67 4.61 12.41
N LEU A 12 16.40 4.36 12.22
CA LEU A 12 15.58 5.00 11.19
C LEU A 12 14.84 6.21 11.75
N PRO A 13 14.60 7.26 10.94
CA PRO A 13 13.75 8.36 11.35
C PRO A 13 12.32 7.88 11.63
N SER A 14 11.66 8.47 12.62
CA SER A 14 10.31 8.10 13.08
C SER A 14 9.23 9.11 12.68
N THR A 15 9.38 9.78 11.54
CA THR A 15 8.39 10.75 11.07
C THR A 15 7.15 10.01 10.54
N LEU A 16 6.02 10.19 11.20
CA LEU A 16 4.74 9.64 10.76
C LEU A 16 4.28 10.33 9.47
N ARG A 17 4.08 9.55 8.40
CA ARG A 17 3.66 10.05 7.08
C ARG A 17 2.30 9.54 6.65
N MET A 18 1.89 8.39 7.14
CA MET A 18 0.60 7.77 6.77
C MET A 18 0.04 6.99 7.95
N VAL A 19 -1.29 7.05 8.08
CA VAL A 19 -2.09 6.22 8.98
C VAL A 19 -3.16 5.53 8.14
N ALA A 20 -3.19 4.20 8.13
CA ALA A 20 -4.36 3.47 7.66
C ALA A 20 -5.27 3.22 8.87
N TRP A 21 -6.51 3.68 8.76
CA TRP A 21 -7.46 3.58 9.86
C TRP A 21 -8.68 2.77 9.43
N GLU A 22 -8.87 1.62 10.07
CA GLU A 22 -10.06 0.80 9.96
C GLU A 22 -11.20 1.47 10.73
N VAL A 23 -11.94 2.36 10.04
CA VAL A 23 -13.01 3.16 10.68
C VAL A 23 -14.23 2.33 11.03
N THR A 24 -14.44 1.21 10.33
CA THR A 24 -15.43 0.19 10.62
C THR A 24 -14.93 -1.16 10.12
N ARG A 25 -15.39 -2.25 10.73
CA ARG A 25 -15.14 -3.60 10.24
C ARG A 25 -16.31 -4.16 9.42
N SER A 26 -17.46 -3.48 9.42
CA SER A 26 -18.62 -3.85 8.60
C SER A 26 -18.31 -3.77 7.10
N CYS A 27 -18.71 -4.79 6.34
CA CYS A 27 -18.50 -4.85 4.89
C CYS A 27 -19.68 -5.57 4.21
N ASN A 28 -20.01 -5.12 3.02
CA ASN A 28 -21.02 -5.77 2.15
C ASN A 28 -20.41 -6.85 1.26
N LEU A 29 -19.09 -7.06 1.28
CA LEU A 29 -18.39 -8.13 0.55
C LEU A 29 -17.80 -9.17 1.52
N ALA A 30 -17.46 -10.36 0.98
CA ALA A 30 -16.93 -11.50 1.73
C ALA A 30 -15.58 -11.99 1.19
N CYS A 31 -14.73 -11.10 0.69
CA CYS A 31 -13.48 -11.37 -0.03
C CYS A 31 -12.65 -12.49 0.58
N ALA A 32 -12.11 -13.38 -0.27
CA ALA A 32 -11.28 -14.50 0.15
C ALA A 32 -10.01 -14.05 0.90
N HIS A 33 -9.38 -12.97 0.43
CA HIS A 33 -8.14 -12.41 0.98
C HIS A 33 -8.35 -11.37 2.09
N CYS A 34 -9.56 -11.24 2.65
CA CYS A 34 -9.86 -10.18 3.60
C CYS A 34 -9.01 -10.28 4.87
N ARG A 35 -8.12 -9.30 5.05
CA ARG A 35 -7.24 -9.17 6.22
C ARG A 35 -8.03 -9.08 7.54
N ALA A 36 -9.16 -8.37 7.53
CA ALA A 36 -9.99 -8.12 8.71
C ALA A 36 -11.04 -9.21 8.96
N SER A 37 -11.15 -10.22 8.06
CA SER A 37 -12.25 -11.19 8.08
C SER A 37 -13.63 -10.53 8.18
N SER A 38 -13.77 -9.37 7.54
CA SER A 38 -14.98 -8.54 7.59
C SER A 38 -16.22 -9.28 7.08
N VAL A 39 -17.34 -9.01 7.73
CA VAL A 39 -18.70 -9.43 7.34
C VAL A 39 -19.64 -8.25 7.56
N CYS A 40 -20.92 -8.38 7.19
CA CYS A 40 -21.92 -7.38 7.51
C CYS A 40 -22.06 -7.28 9.06
N GLY A 41 -21.78 -6.07 9.63
CA GLY A 41 -21.80 -5.81 11.07
C GLY A 41 -23.21 -5.67 11.64
N PRO A 42 -23.37 -5.17 12.87
CA PRO A 42 -22.46 -4.28 13.59
C PRO A 42 -21.32 -4.99 14.35
N TYR A 43 -20.24 -4.24 14.63
CA TYR A 43 -19.12 -4.73 15.44
C TYR A 43 -19.05 -4.01 16.77
N VAL A 44 -18.94 -4.81 17.85
CA VAL A 44 -18.83 -4.28 19.22
C VAL A 44 -17.47 -3.60 19.42
N GLY A 45 -17.49 -2.44 20.08
CA GLY A 45 -16.27 -1.72 20.46
C GLY A 45 -15.69 -0.81 19.38
N GLU A 46 -16.35 -0.63 18.24
CA GLU A 46 -15.96 0.41 17.27
C GLU A 46 -15.89 1.79 17.96
N LEU A 47 -14.94 2.62 17.55
CA LEU A 47 -14.83 3.98 18.04
C LEU A 47 -16.10 4.75 17.66
N ASP A 48 -16.73 5.41 18.65
CA ASP A 48 -17.80 6.37 18.38
C ASP A 48 -17.25 7.65 17.70
N THR A 49 -18.13 8.50 17.21
CA THR A 49 -17.79 9.74 16.54
C THR A 49 -16.86 10.60 17.39
N THR A 50 -17.18 10.78 18.68
CA THR A 50 -16.38 11.61 19.61
C THR A 50 -14.95 11.10 19.74
N ALA A 51 -14.78 9.79 19.92
CA ALA A 51 -13.45 9.16 19.98
C ALA A 51 -12.69 9.28 18.64
N CYS A 52 -13.40 9.19 17.51
CA CYS A 52 -12.82 9.40 16.19
C CYS A 52 -12.29 10.83 16.00
N LEU A 53 -13.08 11.84 16.38
CA LEU A 53 -12.68 13.25 16.27
C LEU A 53 -11.51 13.57 17.19
N ARG A 54 -11.51 13.04 18.42
CA ARG A 54 -10.38 13.18 19.35
C ARG A 54 -9.09 12.55 18.79
N LEU A 55 -9.17 11.37 18.19
CA LEU A 55 -8.03 10.75 17.55
C LEU A 55 -7.43 11.63 16.44
N LEU A 56 -8.28 12.24 15.61
CA LEU A 56 -7.83 13.17 14.58
C LEU A 56 -7.16 14.43 15.16
N ASP A 57 -7.66 14.94 16.30
CA ASP A 57 -7.00 16.04 17.03
C ASP A 57 -5.62 15.65 17.51
N GLU A 58 -5.48 14.49 18.16
CA GLU A 58 -4.20 13.98 18.65
C GLU A 58 -3.19 13.78 17.50
N ILE A 59 -3.63 13.20 16.36
CA ILE A 59 -2.77 13.01 15.19
C ILE A 59 -2.35 14.37 14.61
N ALA A 60 -3.29 15.30 14.42
CA ALA A 60 -3.03 16.61 13.81
C ALA A 60 -2.10 17.48 14.67
N ALA A 61 -2.20 17.38 15.99
CA ALA A 61 -1.31 18.08 16.91
C ALA A 61 0.13 17.55 16.88
N PHE A 62 0.29 16.27 16.56
CA PHE A 62 1.60 15.61 16.54
C PHE A 62 2.27 15.63 15.17
N SER A 63 1.50 15.41 14.07
CA SER A 63 2.01 15.28 12.71
C SER A 63 0.91 15.56 11.67
N GLN A 64 1.29 15.70 10.41
CA GLN A 64 0.35 15.90 9.28
C GLN A 64 0.42 14.72 8.29
N PRO A 65 0.07 13.49 8.72
CA PRO A 65 0.11 12.34 7.84
C PRO A 65 -1.06 12.32 6.85
N VAL A 66 -0.93 11.49 5.82
CA VAL A 66 -2.10 11.05 5.03
C VAL A 66 -2.91 10.09 5.87
N ILE A 67 -4.20 10.35 6.04
CA ILE A 67 -5.16 9.46 6.70
C ILE A 67 -5.90 8.65 5.64
N ILE A 68 -5.71 7.34 5.64
CA ILE A 68 -6.39 6.41 4.75
C ILE A 68 -7.58 5.83 5.51
N LEU A 69 -8.77 6.36 5.27
CA LEU A 69 -10.02 5.80 5.79
C LEU A 69 -10.28 4.48 5.09
N THR A 70 -10.21 3.39 5.82
CA THR A 70 -10.38 2.03 5.33
C THR A 70 -11.22 1.22 6.32
N GLY A 71 -11.28 -0.09 6.14
CA GLY A 71 -11.99 -0.94 7.08
C GLY A 71 -12.44 -2.24 6.44
N GLY A 72 -13.68 -2.63 6.74
CA GLY A 72 -14.48 -3.45 5.86
C GLY A 72 -14.85 -2.62 4.63
N GLU A 73 -15.96 -1.88 4.72
CA GLU A 73 -16.34 -0.87 3.73
C GLU A 73 -16.66 0.46 4.44
N PRO A 74 -15.80 1.48 4.32
CA PRO A 74 -15.97 2.72 5.07
C PRO A 74 -17.26 3.48 4.75
N VAL A 75 -17.81 3.34 3.55
CA VAL A 75 -19.07 3.98 3.13
C VAL A 75 -20.27 3.48 3.96
N LEU A 76 -20.18 2.30 4.58
CA LEU A 76 -21.22 1.77 5.48
C LEU A 76 -21.25 2.46 6.84
N ARG A 77 -20.22 3.20 7.21
CA ARG A 77 -20.17 3.92 8.48
C ARG A 77 -20.99 5.22 8.39
N PRO A 78 -22.07 5.40 9.23
CA PRO A 78 -23.00 6.51 9.06
C PRO A 78 -22.36 7.90 9.20
N ASP A 79 -21.41 8.06 10.13
CA ASP A 79 -20.73 9.32 10.46
C ASP A 79 -19.41 9.53 9.68
N ILE A 80 -19.16 8.72 8.65
CA ILE A 80 -17.88 8.76 7.91
C ILE A 80 -17.59 10.13 7.27
N TRP A 81 -18.64 10.82 6.79
CA TRP A 81 -18.51 12.15 6.18
C TRP A 81 -18.14 13.22 7.21
N GLU A 82 -18.69 13.14 8.41
CA GLU A 82 -18.33 14.03 9.52
C GLU A 82 -16.87 13.83 9.91
N ILE A 83 -16.44 12.58 10.08
CA ILE A 83 -15.06 12.21 10.43
C ILE A 83 -14.09 12.72 9.35
N ALA A 84 -14.39 12.47 8.06
CA ALA A 84 -13.53 12.90 6.96
C ALA A 84 -13.42 14.44 6.89
N ALA A 85 -14.55 15.15 6.95
CA ALA A 85 -14.58 16.61 6.93
C ALA A 85 -13.88 17.23 8.14
N TYR A 86 -13.95 16.59 9.30
CA TYR A 86 -13.22 17.05 10.48
C TYR A 86 -11.71 16.94 10.29
N GLY A 87 -11.22 15.80 9.77
CA GLY A 87 -9.81 15.60 9.48
C GLY A 87 -9.28 16.61 8.43
N ASP A 88 -10.05 16.87 7.37
CA ASP A 88 -9.69 17.88 6.34
C ASP A 88 -9.60 19.28 6.97
N ARG A 89 -10.56 19.69 7.83
CA ARG A 89 -10.49 20.97 8.57
C ARG A 89 -9.28 21.10 9.50
N LYS A 90 -8.77 19.96 10.03
CA LYS A 90 -7.52 19.92 10.82
C LYS A 90 -6.25 19.94 9.96
N GLY A 91 -6.38 20.06 8.64
CA GLY A 91 -5.27 20.10 7.70
C GLY A 91 -4.71 18.72 7.35
N LEU A 92 -5.35 17.63 7.77
CA LEU A 92 -4.95 16.28 7.41
C LEU A 92 -5.37 15.96 5.98
N ARG A 93 -4.51 15.25 5.23
CA ARG A 93 -4.86 14.77 3.90
C ARG A 93 -5.72 13.50 4.01
N MET A 94 -7.01 13.66 3.81
CA MET A 94 -7.98 12.56 3.88
C MET A 94 -8.06 11.83 2.54
N VAL A 95 -7.91 10.50 2.55
CA VAL A 95 -8.12 9.61 1.39
C VAL A 95 -8.93 8.40 1.84
N MET A 96 -9.59 7.70 0.91
CA MET A 96 -10.45 6.57 1.23
C MET A 96 -10.07 5.33 0.42
N ALA A 97 -10.17 4.15 1.04
CA ALA A 97 -10.06 2.86 0.37
C ALA A 97 -11.39 2.12 0.47
N THR A 98 -12.05 1.91 -0.65
CA THR A 98 -13.38 1.30 -0.77
C THR A 98 -13.36 0.11 -1.74
N ASN A 99 -14.34 -0.77 -1.64
CA ASN A 99 -14.58 -1.78 -2.67
C ASN A 99 -15.31 -1.20 -3.92
N GLY A 100 -15.83 0.02 -3.82
CA GLY A 100 -16.46 0.77 -4.91
C GLY A 100 -17.94 0.43 -5.17
N THR A 101 -18.43 -0.72 -4.69
CA THR A 101 -19.77 -1.24 -5.07
C THR A 101 -20.94 -0.41 -4.56
N LEU A 102 -20.73 0.42 -3.55
CA LEU A 102 -21.75 1.30 -2.95
C LEU A 102 -21.62 2.75 -3.41
N VAL A 103 -20.63 3.06 -4.26
CA VAL A 103 -20.39 4.44 -4.67
C VAL A 103 -21.35 4.83 -5.79
N THR A 104 -22.30 5.71 -5.47
CA THR A 104 -23.13 6.44 -6.40
C THR A 104 -22.54 7.83 -6.68
N GLU A 105 -23.09 8.56 -7.65
CA GLU A 105 -22.65 9.94 -7.91
C GLU A 105 -22.86 10.85 -6.69
N ASP A 106 -23.95 10.66 -5.94
CA ASP A 106 -24.21 11.41 -4.71
C ASP A 106 -23.20 11.07 -3.61
N ILE A 107 -22.80 9.80 -3.49
CA ILE A 107 -21.74 9.38 -2.57
C ILE A 107 -20.40 9.99 -2.99
N ALA A 108 -20.06 9.99 -4.29
CA ALA A 108 -18.83 10.62 -4.78
C ALA A 108 -18.80 12.14 -4.51
N LYS A 109 -19.94 12.83 -4.68
CA LYS A 109 -20.08 14.26 -4.31
C LYS A 109 -19.91 14.49 -2.80
N LYS A 110 -20.48 13.59 -1.96
CA LYS A 110 -20.27 13.64 -0.49
C LYS A 110 -18.81 13.41 -0.11
N MET A 111 -18.10 12.49 -0.77
CA MET A 111 -16.65 12.29 -0.58
C MET A 111 -15.88 13.59 -0.85
N LEU A 112 -16.12 14.25 -1.98
CA LEU A 112 -15.48 15.53 -2.33
C LEU A 112 -15.79 16.64 -1.32
N ALA A 113 -17.07 16.77 -0.93
CA ALA A 113 -17.52 17.76 0.06
C ALA A 113 -16.90 17.54 1.44
N ALA A 114 -16.64 16.28 1.80
CA ALA A 114 -15.97 15.89 3.03
C ALA A 114 -14.43 16.00 2.97
N GLY A 115 -13.87 16.55 1.89
CA GLY A 115 -12.43 16.78 1.76
C GLY A 115 -11.61 15.55 1.38
N ILE A 116 -12.23 14.45 0.94
CA ILE A 116 -11.51 13.27 0.46
C ILE A 116 -10.84 13.60 -0.88
N ARG A 117 -9.50 13.47 -0.93
CA ARG A 117 -8.69 13.93 -2.07
C ARG A 117 -8.43 12.86 -3.12
N ARG A 118 -8.50 11.59 -2.76
CA ARG A 118 -8.31 10.43 -3.65
C ARG A 118 -9.01 9.21 -3.08
N VAL A 119 -9.53 8.37 -3.96
CA VAL A 119 -10.18 7.10 -3.59
C VAL A 119 -9.40 5.94 -4.18
N SER A 120 -9.12 4.90 -3.38
CA SER A 120 -8.60 3.62 -3.87
C SER A 120 -9.76 2.66 -4.07
N VAL A 121 -9.89 2.11 -5.27
CA VAL A 121 -10.89 1.09 -5.59
C VAL A 121 -10.20 -0.24 -5.83
N SER A 122 -10.77 -1.29 -5.29
CA SER A 122 -10.19 -2.63 -5.39
C SER A 122 -10.68 -3.34 -6.64
N ILE A 123 -9.75 -3.74 -7.53
CA ILE A 123 -9.99 -4.58 -8.71
C ILE A 123 -8.96 -5.71 -8.73
N ASP A 124 -9.40 -6.97 -8.63
CA ASP A 124 -8.52 -8.15 -8.55
C ASP A 124 -8.69 -9.13 -9.69
N GLY A 125 -9.49 -8.80 -10.68
CA GLY A 125 -9.67 -9.55 -11.92
C GLY A 125 -9.96 -8.62 -13.08
N PRO A 126 -9.66 -9.01 -14.34
CA PRO A 126 -9.95 -8.21 -15.53
C PRO A 126 -11.44 -8.27 -15.94
N ASP A 127 -12.20 -9.20 -15.38
CA ASP A 127 -13.59 -9.49 -15.70
C ASP A 127 -14.41 -9.84 -14.45
N ALA A 128 -15.73 -9.99 -14.65
CA ALA A 128 -16.66 -10.31 -13.57
C ALA A 128 -16.41 -11.70 -12.97
N GLU A 129 -16.06 -12.69 -13.79
CA GLU A 129 -15.87 -14.07 -13.30
C GLU A 129 -14.73 -14.15 -12.30
N SER A 130 -13.56 -13.61 -12.66
CA SER A 130 -12.35 -13.64 -11.83
C SER A 130 -12.49 -12.74 -10.61
N HIS A 131 -13.00 -11.54 -10.78
CA HIS A 131 -13.15 -10.57 -9.69
C HIS A 131 -14.19 -11.02 -8.66
N ASP A 132 -15.40 -11.40 -9.10
CA ASP A 132 -16.49 -11.80 -8.22
C ASP A 132 -16.15 -13.07 -7.43
N ARG A 133 -15.47 -14.03 -8.07
CA ARG A 133 -14.94 -15.23 -7.40
C ARG A 133 -14.00 -14.84 -6.26
N PHE A 134 -13.07 -13.92 -6.50
CA PHE A 134 -12.11 -13.45 -5.49
C PHE A 134 -12.77 -12.63 -4.38
N ARG A 135 -13.78 -11.84 -4.71
CA ARG A 135 -14.58 -11.03 -3.77
C ARG A 135 -15.69 -11.81 -3.07
N ARG A 136 -15.99 -13.03 -3.56
CA ARG A 136 -17.06 -13.94 -3.07
C ARG A 136 -18.45 -13.31 -3.09
N VAL A 137 -18.71 -12.38 -4.01
CA VAL A 137 -20.01 -11.72 -4.20
C VAL A 137 -20.22 -11.48 -5.68
N THR A 138 -21.28 -12.08 -6.24
CA THR A 138 -21.71 -11.88 -7.64
C THR A 138 -22.11 -10.42 -7.85
N GLY A 139 -21.63 -9.81 -8.93
CA GLY A 139 -21.88 -8.41 -9.26
C GLY A 139 -20.91 -7.42 -8.60
N ALA A 140 -19.93 -7.87 -7.83
CA ALA A 140 -18.92 -6.99 -7.22
C ALA A 140 -18.12 -6.24 -8.28
N PHE A 141 -17.75 -6.88 -9.40
CA PHE A 141 -17.02 -6.24 -10.50
C PHE A 141 -17.86 -5.14 -11.16
N ALA A 142 -19.08 -5.47 -11.56
CA ALA A 142 -20.00 -4.50 -12.18
C ALA A 142 -20.29 -3.33 -11.24
N GLY A 143 -20.49 -3.60 -9.94
CA GLY A 143 -20.68 -2.57 -8.92
C GLY A 143 -19.46 -1.67 -8.76
N ALA A 144 -18.24 -2.24 -8.74
CA ALA A 144 -17.01 -1.47 -8.64
C ALA A 144 -16.80 -0.56 -9.87
N LEU A 145 -17.04 -1.07 -11.09
CA LEU A 145 -16.97 -0.26 -12.31
C LEU A 145 -18.02 0.85 -12.34
N ALA A 146 -19.25 0.57 -11.95
CA ALA A 146 -20.30 1.60 -11.82
C ALA A 146 -19.92 2.69 -10.81
N GLY A 147 -19.30 2.30 -9.69
CA GLY A 147 -18.76 3.23 -8.71
C GLY A 147 -17.62 4.09 -9.26
N ILE A 148 -16.72 3.50 -10.07
CA ILE A 148 -15.66 4.24 -10.77
C ILE A 148 -16.26 5.27 -11.74
N GLU A 149 -17.24 4.88 -12.56
CA GLU A 149 -17.94 5.80 -13.46
C GLU A 149 -18.63 6.94 -12.70
N ALA A 150 -19.24 6.65 -11.55
CA ALA A 150 -19.86 7.65 -10.70
C ALA A 150 -18.81 8.65 -10.14
N MET A 151 -17.65 8.16 -9.73
CA MET A 151 -16.53 9.00 -9.31
C MET A 151 -16.00 9.88 -10.45
N GLN A 152 -15.87 9.34 -11.65
CA GLN A 152 -15.46 10.09 -12.83
C GLN A 152 -16.43 11.23 -13.15
N ARG A 153 -17.75 10.96 -13.14
CA ARG A 153 -18.78 12.00 -13.34
C ARG A 153 -18.72 13.09 -12.30
N ALA A 154 -18.38 12.74 -11.06
CA ALA A 154 -18.20 13.72 -9.98
C ALA A 154 -16.85 14.44 -10.00
N GLY A 155 -15.91 14.07 -10.88
CA GLY A 155 -14.55 14.63 -10.92
C GLY A 155 -13.63 14.14 -9.78
N MET A 156 -13.91 12.99 -9.17
CA MET A 156 -13.11 12.41 -8.12
C MET A 156 -11.91 11.64 -8.69
N GLU A 157 -10.72 11.97 -8.22
CA GLU A 157 -9.50 11.21 -8.55
C GLU A 157 -9.52 9.84 -7.85
N PHE A 158 -9.23 8.77 -8.60
CA PHE A 158 -9.18 7.42 -8.06
C PHE A 158 -7.94 6.65 -8.53
N GLN A 159 -7.61 5.60 -7.78
CA GLN A 159 -6.57 4.64 -8.12
C GLN A 159 -7.12 3.22 -7.99
N ILE A 160 -6.48 2.28 -8.67
CA ILE A 160 -6.81 0.86 -8.59
C ILE A 160 -5.84 0.16 -7.64
N ASN A 161 -6.38 -0.65 -6.74
CA ASN A 161 -5.62 -1.55 -5.87
C ASN A 161 -5.91 -2.99 -6.26
N THR A 162 -4.86 -3.79 -6.48
CA THR A 162 -4.97 -5.21 -6.83
C THR A 162 -4.16 -6.06 -5.88
N THR A 163 -4.75 -7.08 -5.26
CA THR A 163 -4.03 -8.06 -4.46
C THR A 163 -3.62 -9.24 -5.33
N ILE A 164 -2.32 -9.51 -5.41
CA ILE A 164 -1.76 -10.59 -6.24
C ILE A 164 -1.71 -11.88 -5.45
N THR A 165 -2.28 -12.93 -6.06
CA THR A 165 -2.27 -14.32 -5.61
C THR A 165 -1.96 -15.22 -6.80
N ARG A 166 -1.81 -16.53 -6.59
CA ARG A 166 -1.68 -17.50 -7.70
C ARG A 166 -2.86 -17.46 -8.66
N ASP A 167 -4.07 -17.23 -8.13
CA ASP A 167 -5.30 -17.26 -8.94
C ASP A 167 -5.38 -16.14 -9.97
N ASN A 168 -4.76 -14.96 -9.68
CA ASN A 168 -4.83 -13.81 -10.57
C ASN A 168 -3.48 -13.33 -11.10
N LEU A 169 -2.38 -14.00 -10.75
CA LEU A 169 -1.05 -13.62 -11.22
C LEU A 169 -0.98 -13.55 -12.76
N ASN A 170 -1.61 -14.49 -13.45
CA ASN A 170 -1.61 -14.55 -14.91
C ASN A 170 -2.43 -13.42 -15.55
N TYR A 171 -3.32 -12.78 -14.79
CA TYR A 171 -4.17 -11.66 -15.24
C TYR A 171 -3.63 -10.28 -14.86
N ILE A 172 -2.44 -10.20 -14.24
CA ILE A 172 -1.93 -8.91 -13.73
C ILE A 172 -1.76 -7.86 -14.84
N ARG A 173 -1.47 -8.31 -16.06
CA ARG A 173 -1.29 -7.43 -17.22
C ARG A 173 -2.63 -6.88 -17.69
N GLU A 174 -3.63 -7.73 -17.82
CA GLU A 174 -5.00 -7.37 -18.20
C GLU A 174 -5.65 -6.45 -17.16
N ILE A 175 -5.40 -6.72 -15.86
CA ILE A 175 -5.86 -5.82 -14.79
C ILE A 175 -5.16 -4.47 -14.89
N HIS A 176 -3.86 -4.45 -15.22
CA HIS A 176 -3.13 -3.20 -15.41
C HIS A 176 -3.65 -2.40 -16.60
N GLU A 177 -3.90 -3.05 -17.74
CA GLU A 177 -4.49 -2.41 -18.92
C GLU A 177 -5.93 -1.92 -18.63
N LEU A 178 -6.71 -2.67 -17.85
CA LEU A 178 -8.00 -2.21 -17.37
C LEU A 178 -7.86 -0.94 -16.53
N ALA A 179 -6.90 -0.89 -15.59
CA ALA A 179 -6.66 0.30 -14.76
C ALA A 179 -6.32 1.55 -15.60
N LEU A 180 -5.55 1.36 -16.70
CA LEU A 180 -5.27 2.42 -17.67
C LEU A 180 -6.53 2.85 -18.43
N LYS A 181 -7.26 1.87 -18.97
CA LYS A 181 -8.47 2.09 -19.79
C LYS A 181 -9.56 2.85 -19.05
N ILE A 182 -9.75 2.54 -17.76
CA ILE A 182 -10.75 3.23 -16.92
C ILE A 182 -10.24 4.54 -16.33
N GLY A 183 -9.06 5.03 -16.72
CA GLY A 183 -8.56 6.33 -16.31
C GLY A 183 -8.10 6.43 -14.85
N GLY A 184 -7.62 5.33 -14.26
CA GLY A 184 -7.03 5.36 -12.92
C GLY A 184 -5.80 6.25 -12.87
N ALA A 185 -5.67 7.09 -11.84
CA ALA A 185 -4.48 7.93 -11.62
C ALA A 185 -3.26 7.13 -11.15
N ALA A 186 -3.50 5.94 -10.60
CA ALA A 186 -2.46 5.02 -10.17
C ALA A 186 -2.95 3.57 -10.17
N HIS A 187 -2.01 2.63 -10.28
CA HIS A 187 -2.24 1.20 -10.02
C HIS A 187 -1.28 0.73 -8.92
N HIS A 188 -1.83 0.32 -7.80
CA HIS A 188 -1.09 -0.23 -6.67
C HIS A 188 -1.30 -1.74 -6.60
N ILE A 189 -0.22 -2.51 -6.68
CA ILE A 189 -0.27 -3.94 -6.43
C ILE A 189 0.09 -4.25 -4.98
N PHE A 190 -0.62 -5.20 -4.39
CA PHE A 190 -0.37 -5.74 -3.06
C PHE A 190 0.02 -7.21 -3.21
N LEU A 191 1.19 -7.59 -2.74
CA LEU A 191 1.56 -8.99 -2.68
C LEU A 191 0.90 -9.59 -1.44
N LEU A 192 0.13 -10.66 -1.62
CA LEU A 192 -0.63 -11.31 -0.54
C LEU A 192 0.24 -11.55 0.71
N VAL A 193 -0.30 -11.18 1.87
CA VAL A 193 0.19 -11.59 3.18
C VAL A 193 -0.96 -12.35 3.85
N PRO A 194 -0.79 -13.62 4.23
CA PRO A 194 -1.88 -14.49 4.68
C PRO A 194 -2.34 -14.17 6.11
N THR A 195 -3.09 -13.08 6.26
CA THR A 195 -3.68 -12.63 7.53
C THR A 195 -5.21 -12.63 7.46
N GLY A 196 -5.89 -12.71 8.59
CA GLY A 196 -7.35 -12.81 8.63
C GLY A 196 -7.85 -14.02 7.84
N ARG A 197 -8.87 -13.83 6.98
CA ARG A 197 -9.39 -14.86 6.07
C ARG A 197 -8.37 -15.35 5.04
N ALA A 198 -7.39 -14.51 4.69
CA ALA A 198 -6.34 -14.90 3.77
C ALA A 198 -5.42 -16.02 4.33
N ARG A 199 -5.50 -16.38 5.62
CA ARG A 199 -4.81 -17.57 6.15
C ARG A 199 -5.29 -18.85 5.48
N GLU A 200 -6.56 -18.90 5.06
CA GLU A 200 -7.12 -19.99 4.26
C GLU A 200 -6.51 -20.05 2.84
N LEU A 201 -5.88 -18.96 2.40
CA LEU A 201 -5.22 -18.83 1.12
C LEU A 201 -3.69 -18.88 1.20
N ALA A 202 -3.10 -19.43 2.27
CA ALA A 202 -1.65 -19.50 2.40
C ALA A 202 -0.98 -20.25 1.23
N GLU A 203 -1.66 -21.24 0.65
CA GLU A 203 -1.22 -21.97 -0.54
C GLU A 203 -1.37 -21.15 -1.84
N GLN A 204 -2.11 -20.05 -1.79
CA GLN A 204 -2.31 -19.11 -2.91
C GLN A 204 -1.26 -17.98 -2.94
N GLU A 205 -0.30 -17.98 -2.00
CA GLU A 205 0.86 -17.11 -2.13
C GLU A 205 1.68 -17.52 -3.36
N ILE A 206 2.12 -16.54 -4.13
CA ILE A 206 3.02 -16.78 -5.26
C ILE A 206 4.41 -17.21 -4.75
N SER A 207 5.18 -17.95 -5.57
CA SER A 207 6.53 -18.34 -5.18
C SER A 207 7.48 -17.14 -5.06
N ALA A 208 8.63 -17.32 -4.43
CA ALA A 208 9.66 -16.28 -4.32
C ALA A 208 10.14 -15.82 -5.71
N GLU A 209 10.24 -16.75 -6.67
CA GLU A 209 10.60 -16.46 -8.06
C GLU A 209 9.54 -15.62 -8.77
N GLN A 210 8.28 -16.03 -8.66
CA GLN A 210 7.14 -15.29 -9.21
C GLN A 210 7.03 -13.89 -8.58
N TYR A 211 7.29 -13.79 -7.27
CA TYR A 211 7.34 -12.52 -6.55
C TYR A 211 8.41 -11.58 -7.13
N GLU A 212 9.64 -12.07 -7.30
CA GLU A 212 10.74 -11.31 -7.87
C GLU A 212 10.48 -10.91 -9.33
N GLN A 213 9.93 -11.84 -10.15
CA GLN A 213 9.57 -11.58 -11.56
C GLN A 213 8.47 -10.53 -11.67
N THR A 214 7.41 -10.63 -10.85
CA THR A 214 6.32 -9.65 -10.81
C THR A 214 6.84 -8.26 -10.50
N LEU A 215 7.75 -8.13 -9.53
CA LEU A 215 8.31 -6.83 -9.17
C LEU A 215 9.26 -6.26 -10.24
N LYS A 216 10.02 -7.11 -10.92
CA LYS A 216 10.85 -6.69 -12.07
C LYS A 216 10.00 -6.18 -13.22
N TRP A 217 8.95 -6.93 -13.58
CA TRP A 217 7.99 -6.50 -14.59
C TRP A 217 7.33 -5.17 -14.21
N PHE A 218 6.88 -5.04 -12.96
CA PHE A 218 6.23 -3.83 -12.48
C PHE A 218 7.16 -2.61 -12.47
N TYR A 219 8.44 -2.83 -12.15
CA TYR A 219 9.48 -1.82 -12.27
C TYR A 219 9.66 -1.38 -13.73
N GLU A 220 9.80 -2.33 -14.68
CA GLU A 220 9.97 -2.03 -16.10
C GLU A 220 8.78 -1.25 -16.67
N ARG A 221 7.55 -1.63 -16.26
CA ARG A 221 6.34 -0.87 -16.62
C ARG A 221 6.37 0.55 -16.05
N SER A 222 6.87 0.75 -14.85
CA SER A 222 6.92 2.08 -14.21
C SER A 222 7.78 3.10 -14.96
N LEU A 223 8.67 2.66 -15.83
CA LEU A 223 9.54 3.55 -16.62
C LEU A 223 8.81 4.25 -17.78
N THR A 224 7.72 3.67 -18.27
CA THR A 224 6.98 4.16 -19.44
C THR A 224 5.48 4.37 -19.19
N CYS A 225 4.97 3.91 -18.04
CA CYS A 225 3.56 3.97 -17.72
C CYS A 225 3.10 5.40 -17.45
N PRO A 226 1.97 5.86 -18.02
CA PRO A 226 1.46 7.22 -17.81
C PRO A 226 0.84 7.43 -16.43
N ILE A 227 0.52 6.36 -15.69
CA ILE A 227 -0.04 6.42 -14.33
C ILE A 227 0.99 5.98 -13.29
N GLN A 228 0.76 6.38 -12.03
CA GLN A 228 1.66 6.00 -10.94
C GLN A 228 1.56 4.50 -10.62
N LEU A 229 2.71 3.84 -10.49
CA LEU A 229 2.79 2.44 -10.08
C LEU A 229 3.42 2.31 -8.70
N LYS A 230 2.83 1.48 -7.84
CA LYS A 230 3.36 1.23 -6.50
C LYS A 230 3.18 -0.23 -6.09
N ALA A 231 4.26 -0.86 -5.66
CA ALA A 231 4.23 -2.17 -5.04
C ALA A 231 4.11 -2.02 -3.51
N THR A 232 3.04 -2.58 -2.94
CA THR A 232 2.74 -2.55 -1.51
C THR A 232 2.90 -3.95 -0.92
N CYS A 233 3.33 -4.07 0.34
CA CYS A 233 3.73 -5.34 0.96
C CYS A 233 4.85 -6.05 0.17
N ALA A 234 5.60 -5.29 -0.60
CA ALA A 234 6.60 -5.75 -1.55
C ALA A 234 7.87 -4.88 -1.48
N PRO A 235 8.55 -4.80 -0.31
CA PRO A 235 9.71 -3.93 -0.13
C PRO A 235 10.89 -4.26 -1.05
N HIS A 236 10.96 -5.48 -1.60
CA HIS A 236 11.97 -5.87 -2.60
C HIS A 236 11.95 -4.99 -3.85
N TYR A 237 10.82 -4.37 -4.19
CA TYR A 237 10.72 -3.40 -5.29
C TYR A 237 11.77 -2.30 -5.16
N TYR A 238 11.99 -1.78 -3.94
CA TYR A 238 13.00 -0.73 -3.71
C TYR A 238 14.42 -1.25 -3.84
N ARG A 239 14.70 -2.52 -3.48
CA ARG A 239 15.99 -3.15 -3.77
C ARG A 239 16.21 -3.26 -5.29
N ILE A 240 15.22 -3.77 -6.03
CA ILE A 240 15.28 -3.87 -7.50
C ILE A 240 15.51 -2.49 -8.11
N PHE A 241 14.77 -1.48 -7.68
CA PHE A 241 14.93 -0.09 -8.12
C PHE A 241 16.39 0.38 -7.95
N HIS A 242 16.96 0.23 -6.75
CA HIS A 242 18.35 0.65 -6.48
C HIS A 242 19.37 -0.15 -7.27
N GLN A 243 19.18 -1.44 -7.45
CA GLN A 243 20.06 -2.28 -8.26
C GLN A 243 20.10 -1.82 -9.72
N ARG A 244 18.96 -1.44 -10.28
CA ARG A 244 18.83 -0.96 -11.68
C ARG A 244 19.35 0.47 -11.88
N HIS A 245 19.42 1.29 -10.83
CA HIS A 245 19.90 2.68 -10.88
C HIS A 245 21.37 2.85 -10.41
N GLY A 246 22.19 1.82 -10.45
CA GLY A 246 23.63 1.91 -10.15
C GLY A 246 24.01 1.77 -8.68
N GLY A 247 23.17 1.12 -7.88
CA GLY A 247 23.46 0.77 -6.49
C GLY A 247 23.32 1.92 -5.48
N LEU A 248 23.79 1.69 -4.25
CA LEU A 248 23.66 2.62 -3.13
C LEU A 248 24.63 3.81 -3.15
N ASN A 249 25.55 3.86 -4.13
CA ASN A 249 26.63 4.86 -4.18
C ASN A 249 26.25 6.22 -4.78
N ARG A 250 25.01 6.41 -5.22
CA ARG A 250 24.49 7.75 -5.52
C ARG A 250 23.78 8.25 -4.27
N GLU A 251 24.23 9.38 -3.75
CA GLU A 251 23.45 10.22 -2.83
C GLU A 251 22.12 10.53 -3.51
N ALA A 252 21.19 9.61 -3.41
CA ALA A 252 19.87 9.73 -3.99
C ALA A 252 19.05 10.62 -3.07
N ALA A 253 19.30 11.92 -3.17
CA ALA A 253 18.25 12.90 -2.96
C ALA A 253 17.06 12.48 -3.81
N GLY A 254 15.93 12.22 -3.18
CA GLY A 254 14.71 11.71 -3.77
C GLY A 254 14.18 12.56 -4.92
N LYS A 255 14.55 12.19 -6.14
CA LYS A 255 13.82 12.55 -7.34
C LYS A 255 13.42 11.26 -8.05
N PRO A 256 12.15 11.11 -8.42
CA PRO A 256 11.76 10.09 -9.39
C PRO A 256 12.54 10.34 -10.67
N PRO A 257 12.81 9.29 -11.48
CA PRO A 257 13.50 9.49 -12.75
C PRO A 257 12.74 10.51 -13.58
N PRO A 258 13.44 11.48 -14.21
CA PRO A 258 12.81 12.33 -15.21
C PRO A 258 12.32 11.43 -16.34
N HIS A 259 11.14 11.72 -16.88
CA HIS A 259 10.68 11.14 -18.12
C HIS A 259 11.72 11.48 -19.20
N GLN A 260 12.63 10.55 -19.48
CA GLN A 260 13.57 10.70 -20.59
C GLN A 260 12.86 10.32 -21.89
N GLU A 261 13.02 11.18 -22.86
CA GLU A 261 12.60 10.97 -24.24
C GLU A 261 13.07 9.60 -24.76
N ALA A 262 12.18 8.92 -25.47
CA ALA A 262 12.42 7.62 -26.07
C ALA A 262 13.60 7.67 -27.04
N GLY A 263 14.69 6.99 -26.70
CA GLY A 263 15.83 6.87 -27.58
C GLY A 263 16.81 5.80 -27.14
N LYS A 264 16.70 4.65 -27.80
CA LYS A 264 17.58 3.46 -27.89
C LYS A 264 17.14 2.24 -27.08
N ALA A 265 16.54 1.32 -27.84
CA ALA A 265 16.32 -0.06 -27.47
C ALA A 265 17.65 -0.74 -27.13
N MET A 266 17.80 -1.24 -25.91
CA MET A 266 18.75 -2.28 -25.59
C MET A 266 18.02 -3.62 -25.63
N THR A 267 18.37 -4.43 -26.60
CA THR A 267 17.98 -5.84 -26.70
C THR A 267 18.67 -6.61 -25.57
N SER A 268 17.89 -7.09 -24.58
CA SER A 268 18.34 -8.16 -23.70
C SER A 268 17.40 -9.35 -23.85
N THR A 269 17.97 -10.42 -24.32
CA THR A 269 17.40 -11.75 -24.41
C THR A 269 17.29 -12.32 -23.00
N VAL A 270 16.08 -12.37 -22.45
CA VAL A 270 15.67 -13.34 -21.44
C VAL A 270 14.33 -13.87 -21.89
N ALA A 271 14.39 -15.08 -22.45
CA ALA A 271 13.25 -15.81 -22.95
C ALA A 271 12.49 -16.48 -21.82
N ASP A 272 11.18 -16.54 -22.06
CA ASP A 272 10.26 -17.62 -21.79
C ASP A 272 9.80 -17.86 -20.35
N GLU A 273 8.61 -17.31 -20.06
CA GLU A 273 7.38 -17.99 -19.63
C GLU A 273 6.22 -17.02 -19.38
N ILE A 274 6.32 -15.78 -19.85
CA ILE A 274 5.22 -14.83 -19.89
C ILE A 274 5.08 -14.34 -21.34
N PRO A 275 3.93 -14.53 -22.01
CA PRO A 275 3.81 -14.18 -23.43
C PRO A 275 4.07 -12.70 -23.72
N PRO A 276 4.67 -12.34 -24.89
CA PRO A 276 5.06 -10.98 -25.22
C PRO A 276 3.83 -10.08 -25.44
N ILE A 277 3.93 -8.83 -24.96
CA ILE A 277 2.93 -7.79 -25.19
C ILE A 277 3.10 -7.22 -26.59
N PRO A 278 2.03 -7.03 -27.40
CA PRO A 278 2.11 -6.30 -28.65
C PRO A 278 2.42 -4.82 -28.41
N PRO A 279 3.15 -4.13 -29.30
CA PRO A 279 3.45 -2.72 -29.18
C PRO A 279 2.17 -1.87 -29.28
N LEU A 280 2.10 -0.81 -28.46
CA LEU A 280 0.99 0.14 -28.46
C LEU A 280 0.80 0.79 -29.84
N ALA A 281 -0.44 0.90 -30.28
CA ALA A 281 -0.81 1.60 -31.51
C ALA A 281 -0.41 3.09 -31.42
N LYS A 282 0.28 3.60 -32.44
CA LYS A 282 0.67 5.02 -32.54
C LYS A 282 -0.58 5.86 -32.74
N GLY A 283 -0.89 6.78 -31.81
CA GLY A 283 -1.77 7.88 -32.14
C GLY A 283 -2.76 8.43 -31.13
N GLU A 284 -2.63 8.24 -29.83
CA GLU A 284 -3.46 9.00 -28.88
C GLU A 284 -2.63 9.98 -28.05
N LYS A 285 -3.01 11.26 -28.14
CA LYS A 285 -2.41 12.34 -27.33
C LYS A 285 -2.91 12.21 -25.90
N VAL A 286 -2.05 11.80 -24.98
CA VAL A 286 -2.31 11.82 -23.54
C VAL A 286 -2.07 13.22 -23.01
N ALA A 287 -3.03 13.76 -22.28
CA ALA A 287 -2.94 15.06 -21.63
C ALA A 287 -1.80 15.06 -20.59
N THR A 288 -0.78 15.87 -20.82
CA THR A 288 0.34 16.08 -19.93
C THR A 288 -0.06 17.01 -18.79
N GLY A 289 -0.42 16.43 -17.64
CA GLY A 289 -0.77 17.17 -16.44
C GLY A 289 -0.36 16.46 -15.14
N ALA A 290 0.86 15.94 -15.07
CA ALA A 290 1.39 15.36 -13.83
C ALA A 290 2.34 16.34 -13.15
N THR A 291 1.81 17.24 -12.32
CA THR A 291 2.59 17.94 -11.30
C THR A 291 3.05 16.91 -10.26
N GLY A 292 4.37 16.69 -10.17
CA GLY A 292 4.97 15.71 -9.26
C GLY A 292 4.62 15.99 -7.80
N HIS A 293 3.77 15.16 -7.22
CA HIS A 293 3.38 15.23 -5.82
C HIS A 293 4.50 14.66 -4.91
N PRO A 294 4.79 15.27 -3.75
CA PRO A 294 5.85 14.84 -2.83
C PRO A 294 5.66 13.42 -2.24
N LEU A 295 4.50 12.77 -2.43
CA LEU A 295 4.25 11.37 -2.05
C LEU A 295 5.09 10.35 -2.84
N ASN A 296 5.68 10.72 -3.98
CA ASN A 296 6.60 9.87 -4.74
C ASN A 296 7.99 9.75 -4.10
N ALA A 297 8.27 10.53 -3.07
CA ALA A 297 9.52 10.49 -2.31
C ALA A 297 9.48 9.47 -1.15
N MET A 298 8.78 8.35 -1.29
CA MET A 298 8.90 7.25 -0.34
C MET A 298 10.23 6.55 -0.56
N THR A 299 11.13 6.76 0.38
CA THR A 299 12.55 6.36 0.30
C THR A 299 12.80 4.93 0.76
N ARG A 300 11.77 4.19 1.21
CA ARG A 300 11.89 2.87 1.82
C ARG A 300 10.71 1.96 1.48
N GLY A 301 10.98 0.66 1.39
CA GLY A 301 9.98 -0.36 1.08
C GLY A 301 9.00 -0.63 2.21
N CYS A 302 9.48 -1.16 3.35
CA CYS A 302 8.63 -1.38 4.51
C CYS A 302 8.61 -0.14 5.41
N LEU A 303 7.42 0.45 5.58
CA LEU A 303 7.20 1.65 6.39
C LEU A 303 6.56 1.36 7.75
N GLY A 304 6.10 0.13 7.98
CA GLY A 304 5.43 -0.28 9.22
C GLY A 304 6.24 0.07 10.46
N GLY A 305 5.67 0.83 11.39
CA GLY A 305 6.33 1.32 12.59
C GLY A 305 7.38 2.42 12.39
N VAL A 306 7.77 2.72 11.14
CA VAL A 306 8.80 3.72 10.78
C VAL A 306 8.18 5.04 10.33
N SER A 307 7.27 4.99 9.35
CA SER A 307 6.56 6.15 8.83
C SER A 307 5.09 5.87 8.55
N PHE A 308 4.63 4.70 8.95
CA PHE A 308 3.28 4.20 8.75
C PHE A 308 2.84 3.42 9.99
N CYS A 309 1.57 3.57 10.38
CA CYS A 309 0.91 2.68 11.30
C CYS A 309 -0.52 2.36 10.82
N PHE A 310 -1.11 1.38 11.46
CA PHE A 310 -2.49 1.00 11.29
C PHE A 310 -3.24 1.20 12.61
N ILE A 311 -4.48 1.69 12.55
CA ILE A 311 -5.37 1.82 13.70
C ILE A 311 -6.62 0.99 13.42
N SER A 312 -6.96 0.07 14.32
CA SER A 312 -8.14 -0.78 14.19
C SER A 312 -9.44 -0.01 14.50
N HIS A 313 -10.58 -0.59 14.16
CA HIS A 313 -11.91 -0.05 14.47
C HIS A 313 -12.15 0.16 15.98
N THR A 314 -11.41 -0.56 16.84
CA THR A 314 -11.49 -0.41 18.30
C THR A 314 -10.47 0.57 18.87
N GLY A 315 -9.56 1.12 18.03
CA GLY A 315 -8.51 2.04 18.45
C GLY A 315 -7.19 1.38 18.86
N GLN A 316 -6.98 0.11 18.55
CA GLN A 316 -5.68 -0.54 18.72
C GLN A 316 -4.71 -0.07 17.64
N VAL A 317 -3.53 0.35 18.03
CA VAL A 317 -2.45 0.75 17.11
C VAL A 317 -1.57 -0.45 16.80
N GLN A 318 -1.24 -0.63 15.52
CA GLN A 318 -0.43 -1.74 15.00
C GLN A 318 0.62 -1.20 14.00
N PRO A 319 1.73 -1.91 13.76
CA PRO A 319 2.76 -1.46 12.81
C PRO A 319 2.22 -1.34 11.37
N CYS A 320 1.38 -2.28 10.96
CA CYS A 320 0.62 -2.22 9.71
C CYS A 320 -0.61 -3.12 9.78
N GLY A 321 -1.52 -3.00 8.81
CA GLY A 321 -2.75 -3.78 8.80
C GLY A 321 -2.56 -5.30 8.64
N TYR A 322 -1.37 -5.76 8.27
CA TYR A 322 -1.00 -7.17 8.12
C TYR A 322 -0.07 -7.68 9.21
N LEU A 323 0.30 -6.84 10.18
CA LEU A 323 1.13 -7.21 11.33
C LEU A 323 0.36 -6.86 12.60
N GLU A 324 -0.47 -7.81 13.04
CA GLU A 324 -1.43 -7.64 14.14
C GLU A 324 -0.73 -7.74 15.51
N LEU A 325 0.26 -6.86 15.74
CA LEU A 325 0.92 -6.71 17.03
C LEU A 325 0.36 -5.52 17.78
N ASP A 326 0.08 -5.68 19.07
CA ASP A 326 -0.43 -4.62 19.92
C ASP A 326 0.68 -3.63 20.30
N CYS A 327 0.67 -2.46 19.63
CA CYS A 327 1.59 -1.37 19.95
C CYS A 327 1.02 -0.43 21.02
N GLY A 328 -0.25 -0.54 21.35
CA GLY A 328 -0.97 0.25 22.34
C GLY A 328 -2.40 0.58 21.91
N GLN A 329 -3.18 1.11 22.84
CA GLN A 329 -4.60 1.41 22.67
C GLN A 329 -4.85 2.90 22.90
N ILE A 330 -5.37 3.61 21.87
CA ILE A 330 -5.57 5.08 21.93
C ILE A 330 -6.50 5.54 23.07
N LYS A 331 -7.45 4.68 23.47
CA LYS A 331 -8.35 5.00 24.59
C LYS A 331 -7.65 5.02 25.95
N LYS A 332 -6.48 4.37 26.08
CA LYS A 332 -5.72 4.25 27.33
C LYS A 332 -4.49 5.15 27.34
N THR A 333 -3.82 5.23 26.21
CA THR A 333 -2.58 5.98 26.04
C THR A 333 -2.74 6.84 24.80
N GLY A 334 -2.47 8.12 24.83
CA GLY A 334 -2.62 9.01 23.67
C GLY A 334 -1.82 8.51 22.47
N PHE A 335 -2.27 8.84 21.26
CA PHE A 335 -1.67 8.34 20.01
C PHE A 335 -0.16 8.66 19.90
N GLN A 336 0.25 9.89 20.28
CA GLN A 336 1.65 10.31 20.24
C GLN A 336 2.56 9.45 21.14
N ASP A 337 2.08 9.11 22.33
CA ASP A 337 2.82 8.25 23.26
C ASP A 337 2.98 6.84 22.72
N VAL A 338 1.89 6.27 22.16
CA VAL A 338 1.96 4.96 21.49
C VAL A 338 2.98 4.99 20.36
N TRP A 339 2.95 6.01 19.50
CA TRP A 339 3.88 6.13 18.38
C TRP A 339 5.35 6.24 18.81
N ASN A 340 5.62 6.99 19.87
CA ASN A 340 6.98 7.26 20.34
C ASN A 340 7.53 6.18 21.25
N GLN A 341 6.70 5.56 22.09
CA GLN A 341 7.17 4.76 23.22
C GLN A 341 6.94 3.26 23.05
N SER A 342 6.11 2.82 22.09
CA SER A 342 5.87 1.39 21.86
C SER A 342 7.18 0.65 21.56
N PRO A 343 7.54 -0.40 22.33
CA PRO A 343 8.75 -1.18 22.11
C PRO A 343 8.80 -1.78 20.70
N ILE A 344 7.66 -2.23 20.17
CA ILE A 344 7.57 -2.80 18.81
C ILE A 344 7.96 -1.76 17.76
N PHE A 345 7.53 -0.51 17.92
CA PHE A 345 7.92 0.56 17.00
C PHE A 345 9.40 0.91 17.13
N GLN A 346 9.95 0.89 18.34
CA GLN A 346 11.38 1.12 18.57
C GLN A 346 12.21 0.01 17.91
N ASP A 347 11.84 -1.26 18.08
CA ASP A 347 12.50 -2.39 17.45
C ASP A 347 12.50 -2.30 15.92
N LEU A 348 11.34 -1.93 15.32
CA LEU A 348 11.22 -1.80 13.86
C LEU A 348 12.05 -0.62 13.29
N ARG A 349 12.40 0.35 14.12
CA ARG A 349 13.27 1.49 13.77
C ARG A 349 14.75 1.19 13.94
N ASP A 350 15.10 0.19 14.76
CA ASP A 350 16.50 -0.21 14.98
C ASP A 350 16.89 -1.35 14.02
N LEU A 351 17.59 -1.00 12.96
CA LEU A 351 18.08 -1.95 11.97
C LEU A 351 19.14 -2.94 12.52
N SER A 352 19.69 -2.69 13.70
CA SER A 352 20.66 -3.60 14.33
C SER A 352 19.99 -4.87 14.88
N LEU A 353 18.67 -4.80 15.12
CA LEU A 353 17.88 -5.91 15.64
C LEU A 353 17.39 -6.87 14.54
N TYR A 354 17.52 -6.48 13.26
CA TYR A 354 17.07 -7.32 12.14
C TYR A 354 17.99 -8.53 11.97
N LYS A 355 17.39 -9.70 11.74
CA LYS A 355 18.05 -11.00 11.73
C LYS A 355 18.23 -11.57 10.32
N GLY A 356 19.03 -12.61 10.20
CA GLY A 356 19.28 -13.36 8.98
C GLY A 356 19.77 -12.45 7.84
N LYS A 357 19.42 -12.80 6.59
CA LYS A 357 19.81 -12.03 5.39
C LYS A 357 19.46 -10.55 5.48
N CYS A 358 18.31 -10.20 6.08
CA CYS A 358 17.90 -8.82 6.21
C CYS A 358 18.85 -8.00 7.10
N GLY A 359 19.36 -8.58 8.20
CA GLY A 359 20.29 -7.90 9.13
C GLY A 359 21.67 -7.62 8.52
N GLU A 360 22.10 -8.44 7.57
CA GLU A 360 23.39 -8.33 6.87
C GLU A 360 23.28 -7.58 5.53
N CYS A 361 22.05 -7.30 5.06
CA CYS A 361 21.80 -6.80 3.71
C CYS A 361 22.18 -5.32 3.55
N GLU A 362 22.95 -5.02 2.52
CA GLU A 362 23.30 -3.64 2.15
C GLU A 362 22.08 -2.79 1.77
N PHE A 363 20.98 -3.41 1.33
CA PHE A 363 19.73 -2.73 0.98
C PHE A 363 18.77 -2.57 2.18
N ILE A 364 19.15 -2.93 3.40
CA ILE A 364 18.26 -2.93 4.56
C ILE A 364 17.58 -1.57 4.78
N ARG A 365 18.28 -0.46 4.54
CA ARG A 365 17.74 0.90 4.71
C ARG A 365 16.63 1.22 3.72
N VAL A 366 16.74 0.74 2.50
CA VAL A 366 15.78 1.06 1.43
C VAL A 366 14.71 -0.03 1.23
N CYS A 367 15.01 -1.27 1.59
CA CYS A 367 14.09 -2.40 1.48
C CYS A 367 13.43 -2.72 2.85
N GLY A 368 14.20 -3.27 3.77
CA GLY A 368 13.77 -3.68 5.11
C GLY A 368 13.00 -4.99 5.18
N GLY A 369 12.68 -5.65 4.04
CA GLY A 369 11.83 -6.83 3.98
C GLY A 369 10.40 -6.59 4.49
N CYS A 370 9.43 -7.41 4.12
CA CYS A 370 8.07 -7.31 4.66
C CYS A 370 8.01 -7.91 6.07
N ARG A 371 7.85 -7.06 7.09
CA ARG A 371 7.85 -7.50 8.50
C ARG A 371 6.62 -8.34 8.85
N ALA A 372 5.50 -8.07 8.18
CA ALA A 372 4.29 -8.89 8.36
C ALA A 372 4.50 -10.30 7.81
N ARG A 373 5.10 -10.45 6.60
CA ARG A 373 5.38 -11.78 6.04
C ARG A 373 6.45 -12.52 6.83
N ALA A 374 7.49 -11.82 7.31
CA ALA A 374 8.47 -12.43 8.21
C ALA A 374 7.78 -13.00 9.46
N TYR A 375 6.89 -12.21 10.08
CA TYR A 375 6.15 -12.64 11.28
C TYR A 375 5.21 -13.83 11.00
N GLU A 376 4.41 -13.77 9.94
CA GLU A 376 3.47 -14.85 9.60
C GLU A 376 4.18 -16.19 9.33
N LYS A 377 5.39 -16.17 8.81
CA LYS A 377 6.17 -17.39 8.52
C LYS A 377 7.01 -17.89 9.69
N THR A 378 7.43 -17.02 10.61
CA THR A 378 8.43 -17.36 11.63
C THR A 378 8.00 -17.07 13.07
N GLY A 379 6.94 -16.28 13.27
CA GLY A 379 6.56 -15.74 14.57
C GLY A 379 7.45 -14.59 15.05
N ASP A 380 8.45 -14.16 14.25
CA ASP A 380 9.38 -13.10 14.58
C ASP A 380 9.38 -11.99 13.51
N TYR A 381 8.88 -10.80 13.86
CA TYR A 381 8.82 -9.66 12.93
C TYR A 381 10.18 -9.08 12.58
N LEU A 382 11.25 -9.45 13.27
CA LEU A 382 12.63 -9.05 12.98
C LEU A 382 13.39 -10.09 12.15
N ALA A 383 12.80 -11.27 11.92
CA ALA A 383 13.40 -12.33 11.10
C ALA A 383 13.63 -11.87 9.65
N GLU A 384 14.40 -12.61 8.89
CA GLU A 384 14.58 -12.38 7.46
C GLU A 384 13.27 -12.54 6.70
N GLU A 385 13.12 -11.80 5.62
CA GLU A 385 11.97 -11.91 4.76
C GLU A 385 12.06 -13.18 3.90
N PRO A 386 11.07 -14.10 4.01
CA PRO A 386 11.21 -15.46 3.47
C PRO A 386 11.22 -15.54 1.93
N TYR A 387 10.60 -14.57 1.23
CA TYR A 387 10.51 -14.57 -0.23
C TYR A 387 11.62 -13.78 -0.92
N CYS A 388 12.64 -13.34 -0.17
CA CYS A 388 13.77 -12.66 -0.74
C CYS A 388 14.76 -13.64 -1.38
N LEU A 389 14.91 -13.61 -2.71
CA LEU A 389 15.92 -14.39 -3.44
C LEU A 389 17.31 -13.76 -3.39
N TYR A 390 17.42 -12.49 -3.02
CA TYR A 390 18.69 -11.78 -2.98
C TYR A 390 19.60 -12.34 -1.88
N GLN A 391 20.85 -12.56 -2.22
CA GLN A 391 21.90 -12.92 -1.28
C GLN A 391 22.78 -11.67 -1.04
N PRO A 392 22.87 -11.19 0.20
CA PRO A 392 23.70 -10.05 0.54
C PRO A 392 25.16 -10.27 0.16
N GLN A 393 25.80 -9.24 -0.39
CA GLN A 393 27.23 -9.28 -0.65
C GLN A 393 27.96 -9.19 0.70
N ARG A 394 28.61 -10.27 1.12
CA ARG A 394 29.46 -10.24 2.32
C ARG A 394 30.55 -9.21 2.08
N LYS A 395 30.59 -8.16 2.89
CA LYS A 395 31.81 -7.33 2.95
C LYS A 395 32.93 -8.22 3.44
N PRO A 396 34.10 -8.20 2.78
CA PRO A 396 35.28 -8.81 3.38
C PRO A 396 35.48 -8.19 4.78
N LYS A 397 35.70 -9.05 5.77
CA LYS A 397 35.99 -8.66 7.16
C LYS A 397 37.26 -7.83 7.23
#